data_a95568aec9e1e06849d1f20b7475e4ea
#
_entry.id   a95568aec9e1e06849d1f20b7475e4ea
#
_cell.length_a   1.000
_cell.length_b   1.000
_cell.length_c   1.000
_cell.angle_alpha   90.00
_cell.angle_beta   90.00
_cell.angle_gamma   90.00
#
_symmetry.space_group_name_H-M   'P 1'
#
loop_
_entity.id
_entity.type
_entity.pdbx_description
1 polymer ?
#
loop_
_entity_poly.entity_id
_entity_poly.type
_entity_poly.pdbx_seq_one_letter_code
_entity_poly.pdbx_strand_id
1 'polypeptide(L)'
;YSRADLAAAVERGEVVLPGGASIARHLNNAGIVVWERTSVGDQREQITEAVKRAMNQSDVVILTGGLGPTKDDITKKTLAEMFRSDMRYDERVAGHVEKMLAERGIEFNELNRSQALVPDACTVLFNAHGTAPGMWFERGGKVVVSLPGVPYEMEHLMQDEVMPRLKAHFELRQIVHR
;
A
#
# COMPACT_ATOMS: atom_id res chain seq x y z
N TYR A 1 5.54 17.59 0.81
CA TYR A 1 5.28 16.93 2.11
C TYR A 1 4.76 15.53 1.84
N SER A 2 5.64 14.56 1.94
CA SER A 2 5.27 13.15 1.92
C SER A 2 4.90 12.77 3.36
N ARG A 3 3.65 12.48 3.64
CA ARG A 3 3.20 11.85 4.88
C ARG A 3 2.72 10.45 4.56
N ALA A 4 3.30 9.45 5.22
CA ALA A 4 2.73 8.12 5.19
C ALA A 4 1.56 8.04 6.17
N ASP A 5 0.40 7.63 5.69
CA ASP A 5 -0.78 7.36 6.51
C ASP A 5 -0.94 5.85 6.71
N LEU A 6 -1.09 5.43 7.95
CA LEU A 6 -1.28 4.05 8.35
C LEU A 6 -2.74 3.83 8.76
N ALA A 7 -3.42 2.87 8.14
CA ALA A 7 -4.72 2.39 8.60
C ALA A 7 -4.58 0.93 9.07
N ALA A 8 -4.99 0.67 10.29
CA ALA A 8 -5.05 -0.67 10.86
C ALA A 8 -6.51 -1.08 11.05
N ALA A 9 -6.87 -2.27 10.56
CA ALA A 9 -8.24 -2.76 10.60
C ALA A 9 -8.39 -3.88 11.63
N VAL A 10 -9.21 -3.65 12.65
CA VAL A 10 -9.80 -4.63 13.58
C VAL A 10 -11.11 -4.06 14.14
N GLU A 11 -11.97 -4.89 14.70
CA GLU A 11 -13.34 -4.58 15.12
C GLU A 11 -13.55 -3.28 15.91
N ARG A 12 -14.38 -2.39 15.38
CA ARG A 12 -15.11 -1.22 15.92
C ARG A 12 -14.38 0.10 16.18
N GLY A 13 -14.82 1.18 15.46
CA GLY A 13 -14.74 2.60 15.83
C GLY A 13 -14.20 3.58 14.78
N GLU A 14 -14.90 4.65 14.57
CA GLU A 14 -14.79 5.71 13.55
C GLU A 14 -13.59 6.64 13.66
N VAL A 15 -13.00 7.13 12.51
CA VAL A 15 -12.50 8.51 12.31
C VAL A 15 -12.13 8.84 10.84
N VAL A 16 -12.23 10.10 10.42
CA VAL A 16 -12.21 10.62 9.04
C VAL A 16 -11.01 11.53 8.73
N LEU A 17 -10.34 11.33 7.54
CA LEU A 17 -9.53 12.32 6.81
C LEU A 17 -9.49 11.96 5.28
N PRO A 18 -9.19 12.87 4.30
CA PRO A 18 -9.60 12.71 2.89
C PRO A 18 -9.12 11.44 2.16
N GLY A 19 -7.87 11.01 2.25
CA GLY A 19 -7.40 9.78 1.61
C GLY A 19 -7.78 8.51 2.37
N GLY A 20 -7.71 8.52 3.68
CA GLY A 20 -8.06 7.39 4.52
C GLY A 20 -9.57 7.18 4.69
N ALA A 21 -10.41 8.19 4.41
CA ALA A 21 -11.86 8.02 4.39
C ALA A 21 -12.29 7.06 3.25
N SER A 22 -11.61 7.09 2.13
CA SER A 22 -11.88 6.17 1.03
C SER A 22 -11.51 4.73 1.38
N ILE A 23 -10.30 4.50 1.93
CA ILE A 23 -9.87 3.17 2.40
C ILE A 23 -10.85 2.63 3.44
N ALA A 24 -11.18 3.44 4.47
CA ALA A 24 -12.12 3.02 5.51
C ALA A 24 -13.50 2.66 4.96
N ARG A 25 -14.01 3.41 3.99
CA ARG A 25 -15.28 3.11 3.32
C ARG A 25 -15.23 1.77 2.58
N HIS A 26 -14.17 1.49 1.81
CA HIS A 26 -14.00 0.21 1.12
C HIS A 26 -13.96 -0.96 2.11
N LEU A 27 -13.21 -0.83 3.19
CA LEU A 27 -13.08 -1.85 4.23
C LEU A 27 -14.42 -2.08 4.94
N ASN A 28 -15.08 -1.01 5.40
CA ASN A 28 -16.36 -1.08 6.09
C ASN A 28 -17.47 -1.69 5.24
N ASN A 29 -17.53 -1.36 3.95
CA ASN A 29 -18.48 -1.95 3.00
C ASN A 29 -18.28 -3.47 2.83
N ALA A 30 -17.09 -3.97 3.12
CA ALA A 30 -16.78 -5.40 3.11
C ALA A 30 -16.90 -6.06 4.50
N GLY A 31 -17.37 -5.33 5.51
CA GLY A 31 -17.46 -5.83 6.88
C GLY A 31 -16.13 -5.84 7.64
N ILE A 32 -15.09 -5.20 7.09
CA ILE A 32 -13.79 -5.03 7.74
C ILE A 32 -13.81 -3.70 8.48
N VAL A 33 -13.61 -3.72 9.78
CA VAL A 33 -13.67 -2.52 10.62
C VAL A 33 -12.29 -1.92 10.78
N VAL A 34 -12.17 -0.62 10.57
CA VAL A 34 -10.94 0.12 10.81
C VAL A 34 -10.81 0.42 12.30
N TRP A 35 -9.81 -0.16 12.94
CA TRP A 35 -9.56 -0.04 14.37
C TRP A 35 -8.83 1.25 14.74
N GLU A 36 -7.75 1.53 14.04
CA GLU A 36 -6.91 2.69 14.30
C GLU A 36 -6.48 3.33 12.98
N ARG A 37 -6.32 4.62 13.01
CA ARG A 37 -5.69 5.38 11.96
C ARG A 37 -4.70 6.35 12.57
N THR A 38 -3.48 6.36 12.05
CA THR A 38 -2.42 7.23 12.53
C THR A 38 -1.61 7.80 11.38
N SER A 39 -1.13 9.02 11.53
CA SER A 39 -0.15 9.61 10.63
C SER A 39 1.23 9.39 11.21
N VAL A 40 2.13 8.91 10.37
CA VAL A 40 3.51 8.58 10.74
C VAL A 40 4.45 9.49 9.98
N GLY A 41 5.50 9.97 10.64
CA GLY A 41 6.56 10.75 9.99
C GLY A 41 7.39 9.90 9.03
N ASP A 42 8.04 10.57 8.08
CA ASP A 42 8.88 9.95 7.04
C ASP A 42 10.26 9.53 7.60
N GLN A 43 10.24 8.79 8.71
CA GLN A 43 11.43 8.21 9.33
C GLN A 43 11.28 6.70 9.44
N ARG A 44 12.32 5.98 9.05
CA ARG A 44 12.32 4.51 9.04
C ARG A 44 11.90 3.89 10.36
N GLU A 45 12.44 4.41 11.45
CA GLU A 45 12.18 3.93 12.82
C GLU A 45 10.70 4.11 13.18
N GLN A 46 10.12 5.27 12.87
CA GLN A 46 8.72 5.58 13.15
C GLN A 46 7.77 4.69 12.33
N ILE A 47 8.07 4.51 11.04
CA ILE A 47 7.28 3.60 10.18
C ILE A 47 7.38 2.17 10.71
N THR A 48 8.59 1.71 11.04
CA THR A 48 8.83 0.36 11.55
C THR A 48 8.04 0.10 12.84
N GLU A 49 8.09 1.00 13.79
CA GLU A 49 7.38 0.89 15.07
C GLU A 49 5.86 0.92 14.89
N ALA A 50 5.37 1.85 14.05
CA ALA A 50 3.95 1.95 13.77
C ALA A 50 3.39 0.69 13.10
N VAL A 51 4.09 0.16 12.09
CA VAL A 51 3.68 -1.08 11.42
C VAL A 51 3.73 -2.27 12.35
N LYS A 52 4.78 -2.44 13.17
CA LYS A 52 4.87 -3.51 14.17
C LYS A 52 3.74 -3.44 15.19
N ARG A 53 3.46 -2.24 15.71
CA ARG A 53 2.35 -2.03 16.65
C ARG A 53 1.02 -2.40 16.00
N ALA A 54 0.76 -1.91 14.80
CA ALA A 54 -0.46 -2.21 14.07
C ALA A 54 -0.59 -3.72 13.76
N MET A 55 0.48 -4.39 13.33
CA MET A 55 0.48 -5.84 13.11
C MET A 55 0.20 -6.64 14.39
N ASN A 56 0.56 -6.14 15.57
CA ASN A 56 0.24 -6.80 16.83
C ASN A 56 -1.25 -6.70 17.20
N GLN A 57 -1.93 -5.67 16.71
CA GLN A 57 -3.30 -5.34 17.10
C GLN A 57 -4.33 -5.68 16.01
N SER A 58 -3.89 -5.92 14.76
CA SER A 58 -4.78 -6.13 13.64
C SER A 58 -4.27 -7.22 12.69
N ASP A 59 -5.18 -7.76 11.88
CA ASP A 59 -4.87 -8.75 10.86
C ASP A 59 -4.46 -8.11 9.54
N VAL A 60 -4.89 -6.87 9.31
CA VAL A 60 -4.58 -6.10 8.11
C VAL A 60 -4.03 -4.74 8.49
N VAL A 61 -2.91 -4.37 7.88
CA VAL A 61 -2.30 -3.04 7.99
C VAL A 61 -2.19 -2.44 6.59
N ILE A 62 -2.71 -1.23 6.40
CA ILE A 62 -2.64 -0.53 5.12
C ILE A 62 -1.89 0.77 5.31
N LEU A 63 -0.80 0.94 4.54
CA LEU A 63 -0.01 2.16 4.48
C LEU A 63 -0.28 2.89 3.16
N THR A 64 -0.23 4.21 3.19
CA THR A 64 -0.28 5.05 1.98
C THR A 64 0.86 6.05 1.97
N GLY A 65 1.48 6.22 0.81
CA GLY A 65 2.58 7.17 0.60
C GLY A 65 3.99 6.58 0.76
N GLY A 66 4.97 7.39 0.39
CA GLY A 66 6.39 7.03 0.48
C GLY A 66 6.86 5.94 -0.48
N LEU A 67 6.19 5.78 -1.63
CA LEU A 67 6.50 4.78 -2.66
C LEU A 67 7.13 5.37 -3.93
N GLY A 68 7.29 6.67 -4.00
CA GLY A 68 7.89 7.36 -5.14
C GLY A 68 9.39 7.08 -5.30
N PRO A 69 10.01 7.69 -6.33
CA PRO A 69 11.42 7.45 -6.64
C PRO A 69 12.39 8.35 -5.86
N THR A 70 11.89 9.25 -5.03
CA THR A 70 12.72 10.23 -4.34
C THR A 70 13.40 9.66 -3.08
N LYS A 71 14.39 10.38 -2.54
CA LYS A 71 15.09 9.93 -1.32
C LYS A 71 14.18 9.93 -0.09
N ASP A 72 13.14 10.76 -0.11
CA ASP A 72 12.15 10.88 0.97
C ASP A 72 11.10 9.78 0.94
N ASP A 73 11.06 9.00 -0.16
CA ASP A 73 10.17 7.86 -0.33
C ASP A 73 10.78 6.59 0.30
N ILE A 74 10.75 6.51 1.61
CA ILE A 74 11.44 5.47 2.38
C ILE A 74 10.58 4.26 2.72
N THR A 75 9.26 4.33 2.53
CA THR A 75 8.32 3.27 2.94
C THR A 75 8.66 1.93 2.29
N LYS A 76 8.93 1.90 0.99
CA LYS A 76 9.28 0.68 0.26
C LYS A 76 10.52 -0.02 0.83
N LYS A 77 11.58 0.75 1.07
CA LYS A 77 12.84 0.23 1.63
C LYS A 77 12.65 -0.26 3.06
N THR A 78 11.91 0.51 3.87
CA THR A 78 11.59 0.14 5.26
C THR A 78 10.82 -1.19 5.31
N LEU A 79 9.82 -1.37 4.45
CA LEU A 79 9.07 -2.62 4.39
C LEU A 79 9.95 -3.79 3.91
N ALA A 80 10.82 -3.58 2.91
CA ALA A 80 11.78 -4.61 2.48
C ALA A 80 12.64 -5.09 3.66
N GLU A 81 13.22 -4.17 4.43
CA GLU A 81 14.01 -4.49 5.62
C GLU A 81 13.18 -5.23 6.69
N MET A 82 11.97 -4.76 6.99
CA MET A 82 11.07 -5.37 7.97
C MET A 82 10.70 -6.82 7.60
N PHE A 83 10.52 -7.07 6.31
CA PHE A 83 10.20 -8.40 5.79
C PHE A 83 11.45 -9.22 5.42
N ARG A 84 12.66 -8.70 5.70
CA ARG A 84 13.95 -9.33 5.40
C ARG A 84 14.03 -9.77 3.94
N SER A 85 13.66 -8.87 3.05
CA SER A 85 13.53 -9.10 1.62
C SER A 85 14.59 -8.35 0.85
N ASP A 86 15.20 -9.04 -0.11
CA ASP A 86 15.96 -8.39 -1.16
C ASP A 86 15.03 -7.66 -2.13
N MET A 87 15.60 -6.82 -2.99
CA MET A 87 14.86 -6.10 -4.02
C MET A 87 15.02 -6.81 -5.35
N ARG A 88 13.95 -7.00 -6.10
CA ARG A 88 13.95 -7.50 -7.46
C ARG A 88 13.44 -6.44 -8.44
N TYR A 89 13.89 -6.55 -9.67
CA TYR A 89 13.38 -5.73 -10.77
C TYR A 89 12.14 -6.41 -11.37
N ASP A 90 11.05 -5.68 -11.46
CA ASP A 90 9.80 -6.16 -12.03
C ASP A 90 9.63 -5.60 -13.45
N GLU A 91 9.80 -6.45 -14.46
CA GLU A 91 9.75 -6.06 -15.87
C GLU A 91 8.38 -5.54 -16.30
N ARG A 92 7.30 -6.04 -15.72
CA ARG A 92 5.93 -5.58 -16.01
C ARG A 92 5.73 -4.16 -15.51
N VAL A 93 6.20 -3.85 -14.31
CA VAL A 93 6.17 -2.49 -13.75
C VAL A 93 7.06 -1.58 -14.59
N ALA A 94 8.28 -2.01 -14.93
CA ALA A 94 9.21 -1.23 -15.74
C ALA A 94 8.60 -0.83 -17.08
N GLY A 95 8.07 -1.79 -17.83
CA GLY A 95 7.46 -1.53 -19.13
C GLY A 95 6.25 -0.61 -19.06
N HIS A 96 5.45 -0.70 -17.98
CA HIS A 96 4.33 0.21 -17.74
C HIS A 96 4.81 1.63 -17.46
N VAL A 97 5.80 1.80 -16.58
CA VAL A 97 6.37 3.11 -16.24
C VAL A 97 7.00 3.76 -17.47
N GLU A 98 7.80 3.01 -18.22
CA GLU A 98 8.42 3.49 -19.47
C GLU A 98 7.38 4.00 -20.45
N LYS A 99 6.33 3.22 -20.71
CA LYS A 99 5.23 3.60 -21.60
C LYS A 99 4.53 4.88 -21.13
N MET A 100 4.18 4.93 -19.84
CA MET A 100 3.48 6.09 -19.27
C MET A 100 4.31 7.37 -19.32
N LEU A 101 5.62 7.27 -19.13
CA LEU A 101 6.53 8.42 -19.24
C LEU A 101 6.73 8.85 -20.69
N ALA A 102 6.86 7.90 -21.62
CA ALA A 102 6.98 8.18 -23.05
C ALA A 102 5.76 8.92 -23.59
N GLU A 103 4.55 8.57 -23.17
CA GLU A 103 3.31 9.27 -23.51
C GLU A 103 3.30 10.75 -23.03
N ARG A 104 4.11 11.06 -22.01
CA ARG A 104 4.27 12.42 -21.47
C ARG A 104 5.53 13.13 -21.96
N GLY A 105 6.30 12.51 -22.84
CA GLY A 105 7.58 13.04 -23.33
C GLY A 105 8.68 13.07 -22.26
N ILE A 106 8.59 12.23 -21.24
CA ILE A 106 9.56 12.15 -20.13
C ILE A 106 10.47 10.95 -20.37
N GLU A 107 11.78 11.15 -20.21
CA GLU A 107 12.78 10.10 -20.37
C GLU A 107 12.71 9.07 -19.21
N PHE A 108 12.83 7.78 -19.57
CA PHE A 108 12.94 6.68 -18.61
C PHE A 108 14.39 6.55 -18.10
N ASN A 109 14.72 7.38 -17.14
CA ASN A 109 16.03 7.46 -16.51
C ASN A 109 16.17 6.51 -15.30
N GLU A 110 17.36 6.46 -14.68
CA GLU A 110 17.67 5.63 -13.51
C GLU A 110 16.69 5.84 -12.34
N LEU A 111 16.29 7.09 -12.09
CA LEU A 111 15.34 7.42 -11.04
C LEU A 111 13.97 6.76 -11.30
N ASN A 112 13.50 6.82 -12.53
CA ASN A 112 12.24 6.20 -12.95
C ASN A 112 12.34 4.67 -12.95
N ARG A 113 13.50 4.10 -13.32
CA ARG A 113 13.79 2.67 -13.25
C ARG A 113 13.65 2.12 -11.81
N SER A 114 14.01 2.91 -10.81
CA SER A 114 13.89 2.52 -9.41
C SER A 114 12.44 2.25 -8.95
N GLN A 115 11.44 2.74 -9.69
CA GLN A 115 10.03 2.42 -9.45
C GLN A 115 9.73 0.93 -9.63
N ALA A 116 10.43 0.28 -10.57
CA ALA A 116 10.30 -1.14 -10.85
C ALA A 116 11.06 -2.05 -9.88
N LEU A 117 11.87 -1.49 -8.98
CA LEU A 117 12.48 -2.25 -7.89
C LEU A 117 11.44 -2.45 -6.78
N VAL A 118 11.10 -3.70 -6.53
CA VAL A 118 10.12 -4.10 -5.51
C VAL A 118 10.71 -5.17 -4.60
N PRO A 119 10.28 -5.26 -3.33
CA PRO A 119 10.70 -6.32 -2.43
C PRO A 119 10.30 -7.70 -2.97
N ASP A 120 11.20 -8.66 -2.89
CA ASP A 120 10.97 -10.04 -3.35
C ASP A 120 9.85 -10.72 -2.57
N ALA A 121 9.74 -10.39 -1.27
CA ALA A 121 8.73 -10.91 -0.37
C ALA A 121 7.32 -10.34 -0.62
N CYS A 122 7.13 -9.39 -1.53
CA CYS A 122 5.82 -8.84 -1.82
C CYS A 122 5.18 -9.41 -3.08
N THR A 123 3.86 -9.50 -3.07
CA THR A 123 3.07 -9.55 -4.29
C THR A 123 2.85 -8.13 -4.79
N VAL A 124 3.24 -7.86 -6.03
CA VAL A 124 3.04 -6.55 -6.66
C VAL A 124 1.56 -6.33 -6.95
N LEU A 125 1.02 -5.22 -6.46
CA LEU A 125 -0.30 -4.72 -6.84
C LEU A 125 -0.11 -3.74 -8.00
N PHE A 126 -0.55 -4.13 -9.17
CA PHE A 126 -0.27 -3.39 -10.40
C PHE A 126 -1.07 -2.09 -10.46
N ASN A 127 -0.35 -0.96 -10.49
CA ASN A 127 -0.96 0.36 -10.59
C ASN A 127 -1.11 0.78 -12.06
N ALA A 128 -2.27 0.61 -12.63
CA ALA A 128 -2.56 1.01 -14.01
C ALA A 128 -2.62 2.54 -14.21
N HIS A 129 -2.72 3.30 -13.13
CA HIS A 129 -2.97 4.75 -13.14
C HIS A 129 -1.77 5.61 -12.73
N GLY A 130 -0.68 4.98 -12.31
CA GLY A 130 0.52 5.68 -11.84
C GLY A 130 1.79 4.86 -11.99
N THR A 131 2.91 5.45 -11.60
CA THR A 131 4.23 4.83 -11.75
C THR A 131 4.67 3.99 -10.56
N ALA A 132 4.12 4.24 -9.38
CA ALA A 132 4.46 3.51 -8.17
C ALA A 132 3.51 2.32 -7.98
N PRO A 133 3.99 1.06 -8.02
CA PRO A 133 3.15 -0.09 -7.74
C PRO A 133 2.75 -0.14 -6.26
N GLY A 134 1.59 -0.71 -5.96
CA GLY A 134 1.29 -1.14 -4.61
C GLY A 134 2.01 -2.45 -4.26
N MET A 135 2.06 -2.76 -2.98
CA MET A 135 2.74 -3.96 -2.47
C MET A 135 1.88 -4.65 -1.42
N TRP A 136 1.82 -5.97 -1.50
CA TRP A 136 1.11 -6.85 -0.58
C TRP A 136 2.10 -7.82 0.06
N PHE A 137 2.20 -7.77 1.38
CA PHE A 137 3.05 -8.67 2.18
C PHE A 137 2.19 -9.53 3.09
N GLU A 138 2.63 -10.77 3.31
CA GLU A 138 2.00 -11.69 4.24
C GLU A 138 3.01 -12.21 5.25
N ARG A 139 2.63 -12.24 6.53
CA ARG A 139 3.43 -12.82 7.59
C ARG A 139 2.53 -13.30 8.74
N GLY A 140 2.62 -14.60 9.06
CA GLY A 140 1.90 -15.16 10.22
C GLY A 140 0.37 -14.99 10.15
N GLY A 141 -0.23 -15.12 8.97
CA GLY A 141 -1.66 -14.92 8.74
C GLY A 141 -2.11 -13.45 8.69
N LYS A 142 -1.16 -12.52 8.83
CA LYS A 142 -1.42 -11.07 8.76
C LYS A 142 -0.97 -10.50 7.44
N VAL A 143 -1.64 -9.44 7.01
CA VAL A 143 -1.42 -8.77 5.74
C VAL A 143 -0.94 -7.34 5.97
N VAL A 144 0.09 -6.93 5.26
CA VAL A 144 0.54 -5.53 5.18
C VAL A 144 0.45 -5.08 3.73
N VAL A 145 -0.32 -4.03 3.48
CA VAL A 145 -0.50 -3.45 2.14
C VAL A 145 0.12 -2.06 2.13
N SER A 146 0.88 -1.75 1.10
CA SER A 146 1.40 -0.40 0.89
C SER A 146 0.92 0.14 -0.46
N LEU A 147 0.35 1.33 -0.44
CA LEU A 147 -0.30 1.98 -1.58
C LEU A 147 0.33 3.35 -1.87
N PRO A 148 0.31 3.82 -3.13
CA PRO A 148 0.68 5.19 -3.45
C PRO A 148 -0.12 6.22 -2.65
N GLY A 149 0.48 7.38 -2.40
CA GLY A 149 -0.17 8.47 -1.68
C GLY A 149 -1.17 9.28 -2.52
N VAL A 150 -1.17 9.13 -3.84
CA VAL A 150 -2.09 9.81 -4.75
C VAL A 150 -3.49 9.21 -4.61
N PRO A 151 -4.50 9.99 -4.19
CA PRO A 151 -5.84 9.46 -3.88
C PRO A 151 -6.49 8.68 -5.01
N TYR A 152 -6.37 9.15 -6.23
CA TYR A 152 -6.92 8.50 -7.42
C TYR A 152 -6.30 7.11 -7.67
N GLU A 153 -4.97 7.00 -7.59
CA GLU A 153 -4.24 5.74 -7.75
C GLU A 153 -4.59 4.76 -6.62
N MET A 154 -4.60 5.24 -5.39
CA MET A 154 -4.95 4.47 -4.20
C MET A 154 -6.37 3.91 -4.29
N GLU A 155 -7.34 4.70 -4.72
CA GLU A 155 -8.74 4.29 -4.86
C GLU A 155 -8.88 3.10 -5.83
N HIS A 156 -8.25 3.20 -7.02
CA HIS A 156 -8.27 2.12 -8.01
C HIS A 156 -7.55 0.86 -7.49
N LEU A 157 -6.39 1.01 -6.87
CA LEU A 157 -5.70 -0.13 -6.27
C LEU A 157 -6.53 -0.81 -5.17
N MET A 158 -7.22 -0.03 -4.34
CA MET A 158 -8.14 -0.59 -3.35
C MET A 158 -9.23 -1.43 -4.00
N GLN A 159 -9.91 -0.90 -5.04
CA GLN A 159 -11.01 -1.59 -5.71
C GLN A 159 -10.56 -2.82 -6.49
N ASP A 160 -9.51 -2.68 -7.29
CA ASP A 160 -9.15 -3.65 -8.31
C ASP A 160 -8.20 -4.74 -7.79
N GLU A 161 -7.37 -4.42 -6.79
CA GLU A 161 -6.32 -5.31 -6.30
C GLU A 161 -6.50 -5.70 -4.83
N VAL A 162 -6.71 -4.72 -3.92
CA VAL A 162 -6.70 -4.98 -2.48
C VAL A 162 -7.97 -5.68 -2.02
N MET A 163 -9.14 -5.12 -2.33
CA MET A 163 -10.41 -5.67 -1.84
C MET A 163 -10.70 -7.08 -2.32
N PRO A 164 -10.46 -7.44 -3.60
CA PRO A 164 -10.61 -8.84 -4.03
C PRO A 164 -9.69 -9.81 -3.27
N ARG A 165 -8.44 -9.40 -3.03
CA ARG A 165 -7.46 -10.22 -2.29
C ARG A 165 -7.81 -10.37 -0.81
N LEU A 166 -8.23 -9.29 -0.15
CA LEU A 166 -8.70 -9.36 1.24
C LEU A 166 -9.89 -10.29 1.41
N LYS A 167 -10.87 -10.20 0.50
CA LYS A 167 -12.04 -11.09 0.52
C LYS A 167 -11.65 -12.55 0.36
N ALA A 168 -10.72 -12.85 -0.54
CA ALA A 168 -10.24 -14.21 -0.76
C ALA A 168 -9.39 -14.71 0.43
N HIS A 169 -8.48 -13.87 0.95
CA HIS A 169 -7.54 -14.24 2.00
C HIS A 169 -8.24 -14.53 3.35
N PHE A 170 -9.24 -13.73 3.71
CA PHE A 170 -9.96 -13.84 4.99
C PHE A 170 -11.33 -14.51 4.85
N GLU A 171 -11.66 -15.09 3.69
CA GLU A 171 -12.96 -15.74 3.41
C GLU A 171 -14.16 -14.86 3.82
N LEU A 172 -14.05 -13.55 3.58
CA LEU A 172 -15.08 -12.59 3.99
C LEU A 172 -16.39 -12.86 3.26
N ARG A 173 -17.43 -13.24 4.00
CA ARG A 173 -18.79 -13.41 3.46
C ARG A 173 -19.35 -12.03 3.13
N GLN A 174 -20.02 -11.90 1.96
CA GLN A 174 -20.75 -10.67 1.64
C GLN A 174 -21.84 -10.44 2.71
N ILE A 175 -21.77 -9.32 3.39
CA ILE A 175 -22.86 -8.84 4.22
C ILE A 175 -23.91 -8.30 3.26
N VAL A 176 -24.96 -9.08 3.03
CA VAL A 176 -26.14 -8.62 2.28
C VAL A 176 -26.95 -7.74 3.21
N HIS A 177 -26.84 -6.43 3.06
CA HIS A 177 -27.78 -5.51 3.67
C HIS A 177 -29.16 -5.74 2.99
N ARG A 178 -30.09 -6.32 3.75
CA ARG A 178 -31.53 -6.37 3.41
C ARG A 178 -32.17 -5.07 3.81
#